data_ade8af1626e6ac66d96befb592d90d87
#
_entry.id   ade8af1626e6ac66d96befb592d90d87
#
_cell.length_a   1.000
_cell.length_b   1.000
_cell.length_c   1.000
_cell.angle_alpha   90.00
_cell.angle_beta   90.00
_cell.angle_gamma   90.00
#
_symmetry.space_group_name_H-M   'P 1'
#
loop_
_entity.id
_entity.type
_entity.pdbx_description
1 polymer ?
#
loop_
_entity_poly.entity_id
_entity_poly.type
_entity_poly.pdbx_seq_one_letter_code
_entity_poly.pdbx_strand_id
1 'polypeptide(L)'
;MSGAGPPPRGEGAGGLWRPSASWDVLRLRAALLARIRGWFAARDLLEVETPVLSAAGTTDPQIESFTTHYHGPGAPYGCTAYLHTSPEFPMKRLLAAGSGSIYQICRVFRQGEAGARHNPEFTLVEWYCIGADHHTLMDEVQGLVTEVLAGSRSLGEPERMSYRTAFERHVGVDPHGASPAQLRTCAARHGLETGAGLGDRDADPWRDLLLSHLVVPHLGRGRLSLLYDYPASQASLARVRPGDPPVAERFEVFLDGMELANGFHELADAGEQHRRFERDRYRRRTAGQPSVAPDERLLAALVAGLPDCAGVALGFDRLVMAACGARRLEEVLAFPFERA
;
A
#
# COMPACT_ATOMS: atom_id res chain seq x y z
N MET A 1 3.85 30.45 0.37
CA MET A 1 3.11 30.70 -0.87
C MET A 1 4.10 30.53 -2.03
N SER A 2 4.19 29.35 -2.58
CA SER A 2 4.93 29.10 -3.82
C SER A 2 3.91 28.61 -4.85
N GLY A 3 3.67 29.44 -5.86
CA GLY A 3 2.69 29.23 -6.89
C GLY A 3 3.04 28.02 -7.74
N ALA A 4 2.11 27.11 -7.87
CA ALA A 4 2.11 26.12 -8.92
C ALA A 4 2.02 26.87 -10.26
N GLY A 5 3.00 26.67 -11.12
CA GLY A 5 2.98 27.19 -12.47
C GLY A 5 1.76 26.67 -13.23
N PRO A 6 1.27 27.44 -14.22
CA PRO A 6 0.11 27.02 -15.02
C PRO A 6 0.43 25.71 -15.77
N PRO A 7 -0.58 24.84 -15.97
CA PRO A 7 -0.41 23.61 -16.73
C PRO A 7 0.00 23.93 -18.20
N PRO A 8 0.71 23.02 -18.87
CA PRO A 8 1.15 23.25 -20.24
C PRO A 8 -0.06 23.48 -21.15
N ARG A 9 -0.09 24.62 -21.79
CA ARG A 9 -1.07 24.95 -22.83
C ARG A 9 -0.71 24.15 -24.08
N GLY A 10 -1.57 23.20 -24.49
CA GLY A 10 -1.31 22.55 -25.76
C GLY A 10 -2.15 21.37 -26.24
N GLU A 11 -3.27 21.02 -25.58
CA GLU A 11 -4.29 20.23 -26.26
C GLU A 11 -5.64 20.93 -26.07
N GLY A 12 -6.22 21.46 -27.16
CA GLY A 12 -7.55 22.03 -27.11
C GLY A 12 -8.56 20.99 -26.65
N ALA A 13 -9.68 21.41 -26.02
CA ALA A 13 -10.74 20.55 -25.47
C ALA A 13 -11.20 19.39 -26.36
N GLY A 14 -10.85 19.39 -27.65
CA GLY A 14 -11.13 18.34 -28.62
C GLY A 14 -10.34 17.02 -28.48
N GLY A 15 -9.32 16.94 -27.60
CA GLY A 15 -8.49 15.74 -27.45
C GLY A 15 -8.67 14.99 -26.12
N LEU A 16 -9.27 15.62 -25.11
CA LEU A 16 -9.35 15.08 -23.74
C LEU A 16 -10.28 13.85 -23.59
N TRP A 17 -11.20 13.63 -24.54
CA TRP A 17 -12.07 12.44 -24.56
C TRP A 17 -11.36 11.15 -24.96
N ARG A 18 -10.15 11.25 -25.50
CA ARG A 18 -9.36 10.08 -25.91
C ARG A 18 -8.59 9.48 -24.74
N PRO A 19 -8.40 8.14 -24.70
CA PRO A 19 -7.60 7.51 -23.66
C PRO A 19 -6.13 7.98 -23.73
N SER A 20 -5.48 8.05 -22.56
CA SER A 20 -4.04 8.31 -22.43
C SER A 20 -3.24 7.09 -22.84
N ALA A 21 -3.63 5.90 -22.33
CA ALA A 21 -2.98 4.65 -22.68
C ALA A 21 -3.33 4.22 -24.12
N SER A 22 -2.37 3.59 -24.80
CA SER A 22 -2.61 2.97 -26.10
C SER A 22 -3.55 1.76 -26.00
N TRP A 23 -4.19 1.40 -27.11
CA TRP A 23 -5.05 0.21 -27.17
C TRP A 23 -4.28 -1.08 -26.85
N ASP A 24 -2.99 -1.17 -27.18
CA ASP A 24 -2.19 -2.35 -26.87
C ASP A 24 -1.93 -2.47 -25.40
N VAL A 25 -1.67 -1.36 -24.70
CA VAL A 25 -1.55 -1.34 -23.24
C VAL A 25 -2.88 -1.68 -22.56
N LEU A 26 -4.01 -1.18 -23.07
CA LEU A 26 -5.32 -1.54 -22.53
C LEU A 26 -5.66 -3.02 -22.73
N ARG A 27 -5.29 -3.62 -23.89
CA ARG A 27 -5.40 -5.07 -24.11
C ARG A 27 -4.48 -5.88 -23.19
N LEU A 28 -3.23 -5.44 -23.02
CA LEU A 28 -2.30 -6.04 -22.05
C LEU A 28 -2.89 -6.01 -20.64
N ARG A 29 -3.40 -4.87 -20.21
CA ARG A 29 -4.07 -4.71 -18.92
C ARG A 29 -5.19 -5.74 -18.71
N ALA A 30 -6.05 -5.92 -19.70
CA ALA A 30 -7.13 -6.92 -19.66
C ALA A 30 -6.58 -8.36 -19.56
N ALA A 31 -5.52 -8.67 -20.33
CA ALA A 31 -4.88 -9.98 -20.29
C ALA A 31 -4.23 -10.27 -18.92
N LEU A 32 -3.57 -9.28 -18.32
CA LEU A 32 -2.97 -9.43 -16.99
C LEU A 32 -4.04 -9.67 -15.89
N LEU A 33 -5.18 -8.97 -15.94
CA LEU A 33 -6.31 -9.23 -15.04
C LEU A 33 -6.84 -10.66 -15.17
N ALA A 34 -6.96 -11.16 -16.40
CA ALA A 34 -7.41 -12.55 -16.64
C ALA A 34 -6.39 -13.56 -16.08
N ARG A 35 -5.08 -13.32 -16.22
CA ARG A 35 -4.03 -14.18 -15.64
C ARG A 35 -4.08 -14.18 -14.12
N ILE A 36 -4.25 -13.02 -13.47
CA ILE A 36 -4.37 -12.91 -12.02
C ILE A 36 -5.57 -13.71 -11.51
N ARG A 37 -6.75 -13.61 -12.17
CA ARG A 37 -7.90 -14.42 -11.81
C ARG A 37 -7.65 -15.90 -12.00
N GLY A 38 -6.99 -16.31 -13.09
CA GLY A 38 -6.58 -17.69 -13.31
C GLY A 38 -5.64 -18.23 -12.23
N TRP A 39 -4.69 -17.40 -11.77
CA TRP A 39 -3.77 -17.74 -10.68
C TRP A 39 -4.51 -18.05 -9.38
N PHE A 40 -5.43 -17.19 -8.96
CA PHE A 40 -6.20 -17.40 -7.73
C PHE A 40 -7.20 -18.57 -7.86
N ALA A 41 -7.86 -18.69 -9.01
CA ALA A 41 -8.78 -19.81 -9.26
C ALA A 41 -8.07 -21.18 -9.18
N ALA A 42 -6.83 -21.28 -9.67
CA ALA A 42 -6.02 -22.50 -9.57
C ALA A 42 -5.59 -22.86 -8.14
N ARG A 43 -5.80 -21.96 -7.19
CA ARG A 43 -5.44 -22.07 -5.74
C ARG A 43 -6.66 -22.05 -4.83
N ASP A 44 -7.86 -22.15 -5.39
CA ASP A 44 -9.14 -22.15 -4.67
C ASP A 44 -9.36 -20.90 -3.78
N LEU A 45 -8.80 -19.73 -4.14
CA LEU A 45 -9.15 -18.48 -3.50
C LEU A 45 -10.47 -17.97 -4.07
N LEU A 46 -11.40 -17.60 -3.18
CA LEU A 46 -12.69 -17.02 -3.55
C LEU A 46 -12.54 -15.55 -3.95
N GLU A 47 -12.98 -15.19 -5.18
CA GLU A 47 -13.13 -13.76 -5.54
C GLU A 47 -14.30 -13.16 -4.78
N VAL A 48 -14.06 -12.05 -4.07
CA VAL A 48 -15.10 -11.37 -3.30
C VAL A 48 -15.23 -9.91 -3.75
N GLU A 49 -16.38 -9.32 -3.47
CA GLU A 49 -16.65 -7.89 -3.63
C GLU A 49 -17.04 -7.31 -2.29
N THR A 50 -16.48 -6.16 -1.96
CA THR A 50 -16.81 -5.40 -0.74
C THR A 50 -17.21 -3.98 -1.09
N PRO A 51 -17.96 -3.28 -0.23
CA PRO A 51 -18.39 -1.92 -0.51
C PRO A 51 -17.21 -0.95 -0.68
N VAL A 52 -17.25 -0.18 -1.75
CA VAL A 52 -16.32 0.93 -2.01
C VAL A 52 -16.61 2.12 -1.07
N LEU A 53 -17.91 2.33 -0.78
CA LEU A 53 -18.39 3.39 0.11
C LEU A 53 -18.56 2.82 1.51
N SER A 54 -17.85 3.38 2.50
CA SER A 54 -17.83 2.90 3.88
C SER A 54 -18.28 4.00 4.85
N ALA A 55 -18.84 3.57 5.98
CA ALA A 55 -19.15 4.47 7.11
C ALA A 55 -17.88 4.82 7.93
N ALA A 56 -16.77 4.12 7.73
CA ALA A 56 -15.50 4.36 8.39
C ALA A 56 -14.39 4.58 7.35
N GLY A 57 -13.50 5.52 7.62
CA GLY A 57 -12.26 5.74 6.85
C GLY A 57 -11.07 5.07 7.53
N THR A 58 -9.88 5.23 6.93
CA THR A 58 -8.62 4.83 7.56
C THR A 58 -8.21 5.83 8.64
N THR A 59 -7.67 5.35 9.75
CA THR A 59 -7.08 6.20 10.80
C THR A 59 -5.61 6.54 10.53
N ASP A 60 -4.98 5.84 9.57
CA ASP A 60 -3.57 6.05 9.21
C ASP A 60 -3.31 7.53 8.86
N PRO A 61 -2.39 8.22 9.55
CA PRO A 61 -2.08 9.63 9.27
C PRO A 61 -1.39 9.88 7.94
N GLN A 62 -0.85 8.85 7.30
CA GLN A 62 -0.18 8.95 5.99
C GLN A 62 -1.13 8.71 4.82
N ILE A 63 -2.35 8.20 5.07
CA ILE A 63 -3.33 7.91 4.04
C ILE A 63 -4.60 8.72 4.29
N GLU A 64 -5.01 9.52 3.31
CA GLU A 64 -6.22 10.34 3.41
C GLU A 64 -7.34 9.74 2.55
N SER A 65 -8.52 9.52 3.17
CA SER A 65 -9.71 9.05 2.48
C SER A 65 -10.48 10.20 1.84
N PHE A 66 -10.98 9.99 0.62
CA PHE A 66 -12.03 10.86 0.09
C PHE A 66 -13.31 10.73 0.92
N THR A 67 -13.96 11.85 1.18
CA THR A 67 -15.23 11.90 1.91
C THR A 67 -16.37 12.36 1.01
N THR A 68 -17.56 11.85 1.27
CA THR A 68 -18.80 12.31 0.67
C THR A 68 -19.93 12.33 1.71
N HIS A 69 -21.06 12.94 1.36
CA HIS A 69 -22.24 12.96 2.22
C HIS A 69 -23.35 12.11 1.61
N TYR A 70 -23.82 11.13 2.37
CA TYR A 70 -24.96 10.33 1.99
C TYR A 70 -26.22 10.86 2.68
N HIS A 71 -27.27 11.09 1.90
CA HIS A 71 -28.60 11.45 2.34
C HIS A 71 -29.60 10.43 1.80
N GLY A 72 -30.33 9.75 2.67
CA GLY A 72 -31.29 8.75 2.23
C GLY A 72 -31.78 7.84 3.34
N PRO A 73 -32.47 6.73 3.00
CA PRO A 73 -32.92 5.76 3.99
C PRO A 73 -31.75 5.28 4.89
N GLY A 74 -32.02 5.26 6.20
CA GLY A 74 -30.98 4.93 7.21
C GLY A 74 -30.11 6.10 7.65
N ALA A 75 -30.14 7.25 6.96
CA ALA A 75 -29.41 8.45 7.33
C ALA A 75 -30.25 9.71 7.03
N PRO A 76 -31.41 9.92 7.70
CA PRO A 76 -32.34 11.00 7.37
C PRO A 76 -31.75 12.40 7.59
N TYR A 77 -30.75 12.54 8.45
CA TYR A 77 -30.00 13.79 8.67
C TYR A 77 -28.70 13.87 7.91
N GLY A 78 -28.44 12.89 7.02
CA GLY A 78 -27.16 12.73 6.34
C GLY A 78 -26.08 12.08 7.22
N CYS A 79 -25.10 11.45 6.58
CA CYS A 79 -23.89 10.97 7.24
C CYS A 79 -22.68 11.16 6.34
N THR A 80 -21.53 11.33 6.94
CA THR A 80 -20.27 11.28 6.22
C THR A 80 -19.98 9.83 5.85
N ALA A 81 -19.64 9.61 4.59
CA ALA A 81 -19.17 8.34 4.07
C ALA A 81 -17.79 8.51 3.43
N TYR A 82 -17.02 7.45 3.38
CA TYR A 82 -15.63 7.44 2.91
C TYR A 82 -15.51 6.50 1.72
N LEU A 83 -14.81 6.93 0.68
CA LEU A 83 -14.31 6.02 -0.33
C LEU A 83 -13.12 5.25 0.26
N HIS A 84 -13.14 3.93 0.13
CA HIS A 84 -12.13 3.08 0.77
C HIS A 84 -10.73 3.28 0.14
N THR A 85 -9.70 3.26 0.96
CA THR A 85 -8.29 3.35 0.56
C THR A 85 -7.67 1.98 0.29
N SER A 86 -8.36 0.92 0.72
CA SER A 86 -8.12 -0.52 0.53
C SER A 86 -9.40 -1.26 0.94
N PRO A 87 -9.69 -2.44 0.42
CA PRO A 87 -10.78 -3.32 0.88
C PRO A 87 -10.45 -4.11 2.16
N GLU A 88 -9.32 -3.86 2.82
CA GLU A 88 -8.79 -4.61 3.96
C GLU A 88 -9.83 -4.83 5.08
N PHE A 89 -10.46 -3.76 5.57
CA PHE A 89 -11.37 -3.86 6.72
C PHE A 89 -12.58 -4.78 6.45
N PRO A 90 -13.34 -4.62 5.35
CA PRO A 90 -14.42 -5.55 5.05
C PRO A 90 -13.94 -6.95 4.66
N MET A 91 -12.75 -7.12 4.04
CA MET A 91 -12.19 -8.44 3.75
C MET A 91 -11.83 -9.18 5.05
N LYS A 92 -11.20 -8.53 6.03
CA LYS A 92 -10.95 -9.11 7.36
C LYS A 92 -12.24 -9.52 8.08
N ARG A 93 -13.32 -8.79 7.89
CA ARG A 93 -14.65 -9.18 8.42
C ARG A 93 -15.18 -10.44 7.74
N LEU A 94 -14.94 -10.63 6.44
CA LEU A 94 -15.29 -11.87 5.74
C LEU A 94 -14.46 -13.05 6.26
N LEU A 95 -13.15 -12.87 6.49
CA LEU A 95 -12.29 -13.89 7.09
C LEU A 95 -12.78 -14.30 8.48
N ALA A 96 -13.10 -13.35 9.33
CA ALA A 96 -13.67 -13.59 10.67
C ALA A 96 -15.04 -14.29 10.61
N ALA A 97 -15.79 -14.10 9.52
CA ALA A 97 -17.06 -14.78 9.27
C ALA A 97 -16.89 -16.18 8.62
N GLY A 98 -15.66 -16.64 8.38
CA GLY A 98 -15.38 -18.00 7.89
C GLY A 98 -15.37 -18.13 6.36
N SER A 99 -15.03 -17.09 5.61
CA SER A 99 -14.99 -17.13 4.13
C SER A 99 -13.96 -18.10 3.54
N GLY A 100 -12.95 -18.52 4.31
CA GLY A 100 -11.75 -19.14 3.74
C GLY A 100 -10.78 -18.10 3.16
N SER A 101 -9.80 -18.54 2.36
CA SER A 101 -8.88 -17.63 1.67
C SER A 101 -9.60 -16.90 0.53
N ILE A 102 -9.40 -15.60 0.43
CA ILE A 102 -10.16 -14.72 -0.47
C ILE A 102 -9.25 -13.73 -1.19
N TYR A 103 -9.70 -13.24 -2.35
CA TYR A 103 -9.08 -12.11 -3.03
C TYR A 103 -10.13 -11.16 -3.59
N GLN A 104 -9.70 -9.91 -3.82
CA GLN A 104 -10.52 -8.89 -4.47
C GLN A 104 -9.66 -8.08 -5.44
N ILE A 105 -10.22 -7.73 -6.59
CA ILE A 105 -9.67 -6.75 -7.53
C ILE A 105 -10.62 -5.57 -7.56
N CYS A 106 -10.21 -4.42 -7.06
CA CYS A 106 -11.09 -3.26 -6.97
C CYS A 106 -10.37 -1.93 -7.19
N ARG A 107 -11.17 -0.89 -7.41
CA ARG A 107 -10.69 0.50 -7.34
C ARG A 107 -10.58 0.92 -5.89
N VAL A 108 -9.52 1.67 -5.60
CA VAL A 108 -9.28 2.31 -4.31
C VAL A 108 -8.98 3.78 -4.51
N PHE A 109 -9.15 4.57 -3.44
CA PHE A 109 -9.14 6.01 -3.52
C PHE A 109 -8.29 6.59 -2.39
N ARG A 110 -7.25 7.36 -2.74
CA ARG A 110 -6.41 8.04 -1.76
C ARG A 110 -6.25 9.50 -2.13
N GLN A 111 -6.74 10.37 -1.28
CA GLN A 111 -6.70 11.81 -1.49
C GLN A 111 -5.26 12.31 -1.42
N GLY A 112 -4.89 13.20 -2.33
CA GLY A 112 -3.55 13.77 -2.38
C GLY A 112 -2.51 12.91 -3.12
N GLU A 113 -2.81 11.66 -3.46
CA GLU A 113 -1.90 10.84 -4.27
C GLU A 113 -1.97 11.24 -5.75
N ALA A 114 -1.02 12.06 -6.21
CA ALA A 114 -0.87 12.46 -7.60
C ALA A 114 0.61 12.54 -7.98
N GLY A 115 0.95 12.08 -9.19
CA GLY A 115 2.33 12.15 -9.67
C GLY A 115 2.65 11.07 -10.73
N ALA A 116 3.93 10.94 -11.06
CA ALA A 116 4.36 10.02 -12.12
C ALA A 116 3.96 8.56 -11.86
N ARG A 117 3.89 8.15 -10.59
CA ARG A 117 3.59 6.77 -10.16
C ARG A 117 2.38 6.69 -9.22
N HIS A 118 1.56 7.76 -9.14
CA HIS A 118 0.39 7.87 -8.27
C HIS A 118 -0.77 8.51 -9.01
N ASN A 119 -1.98 8.05 -8.73
CA ASN A 119 -3.24 8.62 -9.18
C ASN A 119 -4.25 8.50 -8.03
N PRO A 120 -5.10 9.49 -7.78
CA PRO A 120 -6.04 9.45 -6.66
C PRO A 120 -6.99 8.25 -6.66
N GLU A 121 -7.26 7.69 -7.83
CA GLU A 121 -7.98 6.44 -8.04
C GLU A 121 -7.07 5.44 -8.77
N PHE A 122 -6.90 4.23 -8.21
CA PHE A 122 -6.09 3.18 -8.81
C PHE A 122 -6.66 1.80 -8.51
N THR A 123 -6.08 0.75 -9.13
CA THR A 123 -6.55 -0.61 -8.95
C THR A 123 -5.61 -1.37 -8.01
N LEU A 124 -6.18 -1.97 -6.95
CA LEU A 124 -5.53 -2.96 -6.11
C LEU A 124 -5.98 -4.38 -6.46
N VAL A 125 -5.05 -5.31 -6.33
CA VAL A 125 -5.31 -6.73 -6.14
C VAL A 125 -4.94 -7.03 -4.69
N GLU A 126 -5.90 -7.39 -3.88
CA GLU A 126 -5.69 -7.67 -2.46
C GLU A 126 -6.19 -9.06 -2.12
N TRP A 127 -5.38 -9.84 -1.37
CA TRP A 127 -5.76 -11.21 -1.01
C TRP A 127 -5.24 -11.60 0.36
N TYR A 128 -5.89 -12.60 0.94
CA TYR A 128 -5.62 -13.13 2.27
C TYR A 128 -5.59 -14.64 2.21
N CYS A 129 -4.54 -15.24 2.81
CA CYS A 129 -4.34 -16.68 2.89
C CYS A 129 -4.42 -17.14 4.36
N ILE A 130 -5.42 -17.98 4.66
CA ILE A 130 -5.59 -18.56 6.00
C ILE A 130 -4.47 -19.58 6.25
N GLY A 131 -3.89 -19.55 7.48
CA GLY A 131 -2.79 -20.42 7.89
C GLY A 131 -1.43 -20.05 7.32
N ALA A 132 -1.33 -18.94 6.57
CA ALA A 132 -0.07 -18.42 6.06
C ALA A 132 0.53 -17.37 7.01
N ASP A 133 1.85 -17.30 7.04
CA ASP A 133 2.61 -16.19 7.58
C ASP A 133 3.10 -15.25 6.44
N HIS A 134 3.79 -14.18 6.80
CA HIS A 134 4.31 -13.22 5.83
C HIS A 134 5.40 -13.82 4.91
N HIS A 135 6.15 -14.84 5.34
CA HIS A 135 7.14 -15.52 4.49
C HIS A 135 6.46 -16.37 3.42
N THR A 136 5.44 -17.14 3.80
CA THR A 136 4.61 -17.91 2.86
C THR A 136 3.94 -16.97 1.85
N LEU A 137 3.43 -15.82 2.33
CA LEU A 137 2.78 -14.85 1.45
C LEU A 137 3.78 -14.16 0.50
N MET A 138 5.05 -13.97 0.91
CA MET A 138 6.12 -13.51 0.01
C MET A 138 6.35 -14.51 -1.13
N ASP A 139 6.28 -15.83 -0.88
CA ASP A 139 6.35 -16.85 -1.94
C ASP A 139 5.19 -16.72 -2.93
N GLU A 140 3.98 -16.50 -2.42
CA GLU A 140 2.77 -16.30 -3.24
C GLU A 140 2.90 -15.06 -4.14
N VAL A 141 3.32 -13.90 -3.59
CA VAL A 141 3.53 -12.68 -4.38
C VAL A 141 4.58 -12.88 -5.45
N GLN A 142 5.69 -13.50 -5.09
CA GLN A 142 6.77 -13.81 -6.04
C GLN A 142 6.27 -14.68 -7.18
N GLY A 143 5.53 -15.76 -6.88
CA GLY A 143 4.95 -16.66 -7.86
C GLY A 143 3.96 -15.96 -8.78
N LEU A 144 3.00 -15.21 -8.20
CA LEU A 144 2.00 -14.44 -8.93
C LEU A 144 2.66 -13.45 -9.90
N VAL A 145 3.56 -12.59 -9.39
CA VAL A 145 4.19 -11.56 -10.22
C VAL A 145 5.04 -12.18 -11.34
N THR A 146 5.77 -13.24 -11.05
CA THR A 146 6.58 -13.95 -12.06
C THR A 146 5.71 -14.52 -13.16
N GLU A 147 4.61 -15.21 -12.81
CA GLU A 147 3.70 -15.80 -13.79
C GLU A 147 2.94 -14.73 -14.60
N VAL A 148 2.44 -13.71 -13.93
CA VAL A 148 1.69 -12.63 -14.60
C VAL A 148 2.57 -11.86 -15.58
N LEU A 149 3.85 -11.61 -15.25
CA LEU A 149 4.79 -10.94 -16.13
C LEU A 149 5.42 -11.86 -17.19
N ALA A 150 5.22 -13.17 -17.10
CA ALA A 150 5.74 -14.11 -18.09
C ALA A 150 5.29 -13.75 -19.51
N GLY A 151 6.25 -13.72 -20.44
CA GLY A 151 6.02 -13.30 -21.84
C GLY A 151 6.01 -11.79 -22.08
N SER A 152 5.91 -10.96 -21.02
CA SER A 152 6.07 -9.50 -21.12
C SER A 152 7.45 -9.07 -20.64
N ARG A 153 7.95 -9.70 -19.59
CA ARG A 153 9.22 -9.37 -18.97
C ARG A 153 9.85 -10.61 -18.31
N SER A 154 11.15 -10.81 -18.51
CA SER A 154 11.94 -11.78 -17.77
C SER A 154 12.49 -11.15 -16.50
N LEU A 155 12.34 -11.83 -15.38
CA LEU A 155 12.90 -11.43 -14.08
C LEU A 155 14.02 -12.38 -13.70
N GLY A 156 15.09 -11.83 -13.11
CA GLY A 156 16.14 -12.61 -12.45
C GLY A 156 15.65 -13.20 -11.13
N GLU A 157 16.53 -14.01 -10.49
CA GLU A 157 16.26 -14.60 -9.18
C GLU A 157 15.89 -13.52 -8.15
N PRO A 158 14.79 -13.69 -7.38
CA PRO A 158 14.36 -12.72 -6.39
C PRO A 158 15.36 -12.60 -5.26
N GLU A 159 15.44 -11.42 -4.67
CA GLU A 159 16.26 -11.14 -3.50
C GLU A 159 15.36 -10.87 -2.30
N ARG A 160 15.64 -11.55 -1.19
CA ARG A 160 14.96 -11.31 0.10
C ARG A 160 15.95 -10.77 1.09
N MET A 161 15.60 -9.67 1.74
CA MET A 161 16.45 -9.08 2.77
C MET A 161 15.60 -8.45 3.88
N SER A 162 16.09 -8.50 5.12
CA SER A 162 15.45 -7.80 6.22
C SER A 162 15.66 -6.29 6.08
N TYR A 163 14.76 -5.52 6.68
CA TYR A 163 14.86 -4.06 6.75
C TYR A 163 16.22 -3.63 7.34
N ARG A 164 16.70 -4.33 8.38
CA ARG A 164 18.02 -4.12 8.97
C ARG A 164 19.12 -4.31 7.93
N THR A 165 19.14 -5.45 7.25
CA THR A 165 20.19 -5.78 6.25
C THR A 165 20.22 -4.75 5.12
N ALA A 166 19.04 -4.28 4.66
CA ALA A 166 18.95 -3.26 3.63
C ALA A 166 19.56 -1.93 4.08
N PHE A 167 19.25 -1.49 5.31
CA PHE A 167 19.80 -0.26 5.87
C PHE A 167 21.31 -0.37 6.14
N GLU A 168 21.78 -1.45 6.73
CA GLU A 168 23.21 -1.68 6.95
C GLU A 168 23.99 -1.65 5.64
N ARG A 169 23.45 -2.25 4.57
CA ARG A 169 24.08 -2.33 3.24
C ARG A 169 24.12 -0.97 2.53
N HIS A 170 23.04 -0.19 2.55
CA HIS A 170 22.89 0.99 1.69
C HIS A 170 23.01 2.31 2.45
N VAL A 171 22.80 2.31 3.77
CA VAL A 171 22.83 3.51 4.61
C VAL A 171 23.97 3.46 5.63
N GLY A 172 24.41 2.23 6.01
CA GLY A 172 25.49 2.04 6.98
C GLY A 172 25.07 2.25 8.44
N VAL A 173 23.78 2.04 8.76
CA VAL A 173 23.22 2.22 10.12
C VAL A 173 22.21 1.12 10.43
N ASP A 174 22.18 0.65 11.69
CA ASP A 174 21.09 -0.21 12.16
C ASP A 174 19.82 0.62 12.40
N PRO A 175 18.76 0.43 11.60
CA PRO A 175 17.55 1.26 11.67
C PRO A 175 16.73 1.00 12.92
N HIS A 176 16.88 -0.16 13.57
CA HIS A 176 16.09 -0.51 14.75
C HIS A 176 16.64 0.15 16.02
N GLY A 177 17.99 0.22 16.14
CA GLY A 177 18.64 0.78 17.33
C GLY A 177 19.00 2.27 17.22
N ALA A 178 18.98 2.85 16.00
CA ALA A 178 19.40 4.21 15.80
C ALA A 178 18.38 5.23 16.33
N SER A 179 18.87 6.21 17.11
CA SER A 179 18.07 7.36 17.56
C SER A 179 17.73 8.31 16.42
N PRO A 180 16.67 9.14 16.55
CA PRO A 180 16.33 10.16 15.56
C PRO A 180 17.53 11.07 15.21
N ALA A 181 18.35 11.45 16.20
CA ALA A 181 19.54 12.29 16.00
C ALA A 181 20.62 11.59 15.15
N GLN A 182 20.80 10.26 15.35
CA GLN A 182 21.74 9.48 14.54
C GLN A 182 21.26 9.35 13.09
N LEU A 183 19.97 9.05 12.89
CA LEU A 183 19.36 8.98 11.55
C LEU A 183 19.41 10.34 10.82
N ARG A 184 19.14 11.44 11.52
CA ARG A 184 19.30 12.80 11.00
C ARG A 184 20.74 13.08 10.55
N THR A 185 21.71 12.73 11.41
CA THR A 185 23.14 12.91 11.08
C THR A 185 23.50 12.07 9.85
N CYS A 186 22.96 10.88 9.73
CA CYS A 186 23.15 10.00 8.58
C CYS A 186 22.55 10.64 7.31
N ALA A 187 21.30 11.13 7.36
CA ALA A 187 20.67 11.84 6.25
C ALA A 187 21.52 13.04 5.76
N ALA A 188 22.01 13.85 6.69
CA ALA A 188 22.87 14.98 6.37
C ALA A 188 24.19 14.57 5.68
N ARG A 189 24.82 13.46 6.09
CA ARG A 189 26.05 12.93 5.43
C ARG A 189 25.79 12.51 3.98
N HIS A 190 24.56 12.10 3.67
CA HIS A 190 24.16 11.74 2.30
C HIS A 190 23.58 12.92 1.51
N GLY A 191 23.71 14.16 2.03
CA GLY A 191 23.22 15.37 1.36
C GLY A 191 21.70 15.48 1.28
N LEU A 192 20.98 14.74 2.11
CA LEU A 192 19.52 14.84 2.19
C LEU A 192 19.19 16.07 3.05
N GLU A 193 18.84 17.17 2.38
CA GLU A 193 18.36 18.38 3.06
C GLU A 193 16.93 18.12 3.58
N THR A 194 16.78 18.24 4.88
CA THR A 194 15.47 18.14 5.50
C THR A 194 14.95 19.56 5.75
N GLY A 195 13.84 19.90 5.12
CA GLY A 195 13.07 21.07 5.54
C GLY A 195 12.71 20.95 7.03
N ALA A 196 12.43 22.04 7.70
CA ALA A 196 12.18 22.15 9.14
C ALA A 196 10.91 21.38 9.62
N GLY A 197 10.76 20.11 9.30
CA GLY A 197 9.54 19.33 9.55
C GLY A 197 9.72 17.95 10.17
N LEU A 198 10.88 17.32 10.01
CA LEU A 198 11.12 16.00 10.61
C LEU A 198 11.62 16.20 12.04
N GLY A 199 10.75 16.00 13.04
CA GLY A 199 11.07 16.25 14.44
C GLY A 199 12.17 15.34 15.01
N ASP A 200 12.74 15.73 16.16
CA ASP A 200 13.80 14.98 16.85
C ASP A 200 13.26 13.89 17.80
N ARG A 201 11.95 13.69 17.85
CA ARG A 201 11.31 12.77 18.81
C ARG A 201 10.90 11.42 18.20
N ASP A 202 10.66 11.38 16.89
CA ASP A 202 10.21 10.19 16.16
C ASP A 202 11.27 9.78 15.13
N ALA A 203 11.65 8.52 15.15
CA ALA A 203 12.64 7.96 14.22
C ALA A 203 12.01 7.58 12.87
N ASP A 204 10.70 7.33 12.82
CA ASP A 204 10.04 6.79 11.61
C ASP A 204 10.12 7.73 10.41
N PRO A 205 9.88 9.05 10.52
CA PRO A 205 10.03 9.96 9.39
C PRO A 205 11.47 9.97 8.80
N TRP A 206 12.47 9.77 9.68
CA TRP A 206 13.87 9.66 9.24
C TRP A 206 14.17 8.35 8.55
N ARG A 207 13.58 7.24 9.05
CA ARG A 207 13.67 5.92 8.40
C ARG A 207 13.04 5.97 7.02
N ASP A 208 11.85 6.57 6.89
CA ASP A 208 11.14 6.69 5.61
C ASP A 208 11.94 7.53 4.61
N LEU A 209 12.53 8.63 5.04
CA LEU A 209 13.41 9.46 4.21
C LEU A 209 14.63 8.67 3.71
N LEU A 210 15.34 7.98 4.61
CA LEU A 210 16.52 7.21 4.27
C LEU A 210 16.16 5.99 3.39
N LEU A 211 15.06 5.29 3.70
CA LEU A 211 14.55 4.19 2.90
C LEU A 211 14.28 4.65 1.46
N SER A 212 13.49 5.71 1.30
CA SER A 212 13.07 6.17 -0.03
C SER A 212 14.21 6.69 -0.89
N HIS A 213 15.21 7.35 -0.30
CA HIS A 213 16.29 7.99 -1.06
C HIS A 213 17.54 7.12 -1.23
N LEU A 214 17.85 6.27 -0.25
CA LEU A 214 19.11 5.53 -0.23
C LEU A 214 18.94 4.02 -0.41
N VAL A 215 17.80 3.44 -0.05
CA VAL A 215 17.58 2.00 -0.15
C VAL A 215 16.76 1.65 -1.39
N VAL A 216 15.55 2.22 -1.52
CA VAL A 216 14.59 1.91 -2.60
C VAL A 216 15.20 2.02 -4.01
N PRO A 217 16.06 3.01 -4.34
CA PRO A 217 16.67 3.09 -5.67
C PRO A 217 17.56 1.88 -6.04
N HIS A 218 17.95 1.07 -5.05
CA HIS A 218 18.77 -0.14 -5.26
C HIS A 218 17.92 -1.42 -5.31
N LEU A 219 16.66 -1.36 -4.90
CA LEU A 219 15.78 -2.52 -4.84
C LEU A 219 15.15 -2.86 -6.20
N GLY A 220 14.98 -4.14 -6.46
CA GLY A 220 14.20 -4.64 -7.59
C GLY A 220 14.82 -4.44 -8.96
N ARG A 221 16.12 -4.23 -9.09
CA ARG A 221 16.78 -4.02 -10.39
C ARG A 221 16.82 -5.30 -11.22
N GLY A 222 15.91 -5.40 -12.19
CA GLY A 222 15.75 -6.57 -13.07
C GLY A 222 15.26 -7.84 -12.38
N ARG A 223 14.86 -7.78 -11.14
CA ARG A 223 14.34 -8.88 -10.29
C ARG A 223 13.40 -8.33 -9.24
N LEU A 224 12.70 -9.18 -8.52
CA LEU A 224 11.95 -8.76 -7.32
C LEU A 224 12.91 -8.61 -6.14
N SER A 225 12.76 -7.54 -5.35
CA SER A 225 13.34 -7.43 -4.01
C SER A 225 12.22 -7.41 -2.99
N LEU A 226 12.27 -8.34 -2.02
CA LEU A 226 11.31 -8.46 -0.94
C LEU A 226 11.99 -7.99 0.35
N LEU A 227 11.52 -6.87 0.88
CA LEU A 227 12.02 -6.25 2.10
C LEU A 227 11.07 -6.60 3.24
N TYR A 228 11.56 -7.23 4.32
CA TYR A 228 10.73 -7.74 5.41
C TYR A 228 11.29 -7.39 6.78
N ASP A 229 10.55 -7.69 7.85
CA ASP A 229 10.91 -7.41 9.24
C ASP A 229 11.12 -5.90 9.48
N TYR A 230 10.08 -5.12 9.24
CA TYR A 230 10.07 -3.68 9.47
C TYR A 230 10.17 -3.34 10.96
N PRO A 231 10.59 -2.12 11.34
CA PRO A 231 10.54 -1.67 12.72
C PRO A 231 9.14 -1.82 13.32
N ALA A 232 9.04 -2.25 14.59
CA ALA A 232 7.76 -2.44 15.27
C ALA A 232 6.90 -1.18 15.32
N SER A 233 7.51 0.02 15.30
CA SER A 233 6.81 1.31 15.19
C SER A 233 6.10 1.52 13.85
N GLN A 234 6.54 0.83 12.81
CA GLN A 234 5.99 0.87 11.45
C GLN A 234 5.15 -0.37 11.12
N ALA A 235 4.64 -1.05 12.15
CA ALA A 235 3.87 -2.29 11.99
C ALA A 235 2.54 -2.09 11.24
N SER A 236 1.99 -0.88 11.18
CA SER A 236 0.66 -0.66 10.61
C SER A 236 -0.37 -1.66 11.19
N LEU A 237 -0.91 -2.57 10.37
CA LEU A 237 -1.86 -3.60 10.77
C LEU A 237 -1.22 -5.00 10.90
N ALA A 238 0.12 -5.07 10.84
CA ALA A 238 0.87 -6.31 11.02
C ALA A 238 0.99 -6.73 12.48
N ARG A 239 1.14 -8.03 12.70
CA ARG A 239 1.61 -8.60 13.96
C ARG A 239 3.03 -8.11 14.25
N VAL A 240 3.35 -7.91 15.52
CA VAL A 240 4.71 -7.64 15.99
C VAL A 240 5.27 -8.90 16.63
N ARG A 241 6.38 -9.39 16.08
CA ARG A 241 7.13 -10.52 16.65
C ARG A 241 8.03 -10.00 17.77
N PRO A 242 7.91 -10.58 18.99
CA PRO A 242 8.81 -10.25 20.10
C PRO A 242 10.27 -10.57 19.74
N GLY A 243 11.20 -9.77 20.24
CA GLY A 243 12.63 -9.93 20.03
C GLY A 243 13.39 -8.73 20.56
N ASP A 244 14.70 -8.72 20.37
CA ASP A 244 15.56 -7.58 20.68
C ASP A 244 16.38 -7.19 19.43
N PRO A 245 15.89 -6.20 18.69
CA PRO A 245 14.63 -5.47 18.83
C PRO A 245 13.40 -6.27 18.34
N PRO A 246 12.17 -5.89 18.75
CA PRO A 246 10.96 -6.42 18.16
C PRO A 246 10.78 -5.93 16.73
N VAL A 247 10.21 -6.77 15.87
CA VAL A 247 9.99 -6.47 14.44
C VAL A 247 8.53 -6.68 14.02
N ALA A 248 8.07 -5.88 13.07
CA ALA A 248 6.79 -6.09 12.45
C ALA A 248 6.89 -7.19 11.38
N GLU A 249 5.99 -8.15 11.41
CA GLU A 249 5.83 -9.19 10.40
C GLU A 249 5.14 -8.60 9.15
N ARG A 250 5.82 -7.61 8.56
CA ARG A 250 5.45 -6.83 7.39
C ARG A 250 6.51 -6.99 6.31
N PHE A 251 6.08 -6.99 5.07
CA PHE A 251 7.00 -6.97 3.93
C PHE A 251 6.50 -6.04 2.82
N GLU A 252 7.42 -5.55 2.03
CA GLU A 252 7.13 -4.83 0.79
C GLU A 252 7.90 -5.47 -0.37
N VAL A 253 7.32 -5.44 -1.56
CA VAL A 253 7.91 -5.99 -2.78
C VAL A 253 8.21 -4.88 -3.76
N PHE A 254 9.46 -4.85 -4.24
CA PHE A 254 9.96 -3.83 -5.14
C PHE A 254 10.37 -4.41 -6.50
N LEU A 255 10.11 -3.65 -7.56
CA LEU A 255 10.63 -3.89 -8.90
C LEU A 255 11.07 -2.55 -9.51
N ASP A 256 12.33 -2.46 -9.94
CA ASP A 256 12.96 -1.26 -10.50
C ASP A 256 12.80 0.00 -9.62
N GLY A 257 13.00 -0.13 -8.32
CA GLY A 257 12.83 0.98 -7.38
C GLY A 257 11.39 1.47 -7.26
N MET A 258 10.42 0.61 -7.57
CA MET A 258 9.01 0.88 -7.43
C MET A 258 8.38 -0.20 -6.54
N GLU A 259 7.74 0.22 -5.46
CA GLU A 259 6.93 -0.66 -4.63
C GLU A 259 5.75 -1.20 -5.42
N LEU A 260 5.64 -2.53 -5.50
CA LEU A 260 4.52 -3.23 -6.14
C LEU A 260 3.49 -3.70 -5.12
N ALA A 261 3.93 -4.17 -3.96
CA ALA A 261 3.05 -4.77 -2.98
C ALA A 261 3.51 -4.50 -1.54
N ASN A 262 2.55 -4.47 -0.61
CA ASN A 262 2.76 -4.37 0.82
C ASN A 262 1.89 -5.41 1.52
N GLY A 263 2.47 -6.23 2.39
CA GLY A 263 1.77 -7.34 3.04
C GLY A 263 2.15 -7.55 4.48
N PHE A 264 1.28 -8.23 5.19
CA PHE A 264 1.36 -8.44 6.64
C PHE A 264 1.06 -9.88 7.01
N HIS A 265 1.68 -10.37 8.10
CA HIS A 265 1.06 -11.35 8.96
C HIS A 265 0.07 -10.61 9.84
N GLU A 266 -1.19 -10.95 9.78
CA GLU A 266 -2.28 -10.09 10.24
C GLU A 266 -2.36 -10.01 11.78
N LEU A 267 -2.58 -8.82 12.30
CA LEU A 267 -2.87 -8.60 13.70
C LEU A 267 -4.30 -9.07 14.01
N ALA A 268 -4.43 -10.10 14.86
CA ALA A 268 -5.73 -10.61 15.29
C ALA A 268 -6.18 -10.06 16.66
N ASP A 269 -5.30 -9.40 17.42
CA ASP A 269 -5.61 -8.85 18.76
C ASP A 269 -6.42 -7.56 18.64
N ALA A 270 -7.71 -7.62 18.95
CA ALA A 270 -8.62 -6.48 18.91
C ALA A 270 -8.20 -5.35 19.85
N GLY A 271 -7.64 -5.67 21.02
CA GLY A 271 -7.20 -4.68 21.99
C GLY A 271 -5.98 -3.90 21.47
N GLU A 272 -5.01 -4.59 20.88
CA GLU A 272 -3.86 -3.94 20.25
C GLU A 272 -4.30 -3.12 19.03
N GLN A 273 -5.21 -3.64 18.19
CA GLN A 273 -5.74 -2.90 17.05
C GLN A 273 -6.44 -1.60 17.49
N HIS A 274 -7.24 -1.66 18.55
CA HIS A 274 -7.87 -0.47 19.10
C HIS A 274 -6.85 0.56 19.59
N ARG A 275 -5.81 0.12 20.31
CA ARG A 275 -4.71 1.00 20.77
C ARG A 275 -3.99 1.68 19.59
N ARG A 276 -3.78 0.95 18.47
CA ARG A 276 -3.15 1.51 17.27
C ARG A 276 -4.04 2.57 16.62
N PHE A 277 -5.33 2.33 16.48
CA PHE A 277 -6.29 3.31 15.96
C PHE A 277 -6.32 4.59 16.82
N GLU A 278 -6.31 4.47 18.15
CA GLU A 278 -6.27 5.65 19.03
C GLU A 278 -4.94 6.42 18.91
N ARG A 279 -3.82 5.71 18.75
CA ARG A 279 -2.52 6.34 18.51
C ARG A 279 -2.49 7.09 17.19
N ASP A 280 -3.05 6.53 16.13
CA ASP A 280 -3.13 7.18 14.80
C ASP A 280 -4.04 8.40 14.86
N ARG A 281 -5.18 8.31 15.52
CA ARG A 281 -6.07 9.45 15.77
C ARG A 281 -5.39 10.56 16.55
N TYR A 282 -4.58 10.20 17.54
CA TYR A 282 -3.78 11.18 18.27
C TYR A 282 -2.75 11.87 17.34
N ARG A 283 -2.05 11.10 16.50
CA ARG A 283 -1.09 11.64 15.52
C ARG A 283 -1.80 12.57 14.51
N ARG A 284 -2.94 12.17 13.95
CA ARG A 284 -3.76 13.02 13.06
C ARG A 284 -4.13 14.34 13.73
N ARG A 285 -4.63 14.29 14.96
CA ARG A 285 -5.02 15.50 15.71
C ARG A 285 -3.84 16.43 15.95
N THR A 286 -2.69 15.89 16.30
CA THR A 286 -1.47 16.71 16.54
C THR A 286 -0.90 17.30 15.26
N ALA A 287 -1.14 16.64 14.11
CA ALA A 287 -0.79 17.15 12.78
C ALA A 287 -1.85 18.09 12.16
N GLY A 288 -2.95 18.37 12.87
CA GLY A 288 -4.03 19.23 12.35
C GLY A 288 -4.88 18.58 11.25
N GLN A 289 -4.80 17.25 11.11
CA GLN A 289 -5.59 16.49 10.12
C GLN A 289 -7.01 16.22 10.62
N PRO A 290 -7.98 15.99 9.71
CA PRO A 290 -9.33 15.62 10.08
C PRO A 290 -9.38 14.37 10.97
N SER A 291 -10.25 14.38 11.97
CA SER A 291 -10.47 13.21 12.83
C SER A 291 -11.28 12.16 12.09
N VAL A 292 -10.81 10.91 12.15
CA VAL A 292 -11.50 9.75 11.60
C VAL A 292 -11.84 8.80 12.76
N ALA A 293 -13.08 8.31 12.81
CA ALA A 293 -13.49 7.32 13.80
C ALA A 293 -12.91 5.94 13.45
N PRO A 294 -12.55 5.12 14.46
CA PRO A 294 -12.18 3.72 14.23
C PRO A 294 -13.32 2.94 13.54
N ASP A 295 -12.95 1.91 12.78
CA ASP A 295 -13.96 0.96 12.27
C ASP A 295 -14.37 -0.02 13.37
N GLU A 296 -15.47 0.29 14.06
CA GLU A 296 -16.03 -0.55 15.12
C GLU A 296 -16.48 -1.93 14.62
N ARG A 297 -16.80 -2.06 13.32
CA ARG A 297 -17.18 -3.35 12.73
C ARG A 297 -15.97 -4.25 12.52
N LEU A 298 -14.80 -3.67 12.17
CA LEU A 298 -13.55 -4.42 12.16
C LEU A 298 -13.17 -4.87 13.57
N LEU A 299 -13.23 -3.95 14.55
CA LEU A 299 -12.92 -4.29 15.94
C LEU A 299 -13.81 -5.41 16.46
N ALA A 300 -15.12 -5.37 16.17
CA ALA A 300 -16.05 -6.43 16.51
C ALA A 300 -15.70 -7.77 15.83
N ALA A 301 -15.26 -7.74 14.57
CA ALA A 301 -14.83 -8.94 13.86
C ALA A 301 -13.56 -9.54 14.48
N LEU A 302 -12.60 -8.71 14.89
CA LEU A 302 -11.41 -9.17 15.61
C LEU A 302 -11.75 -9.79 16.96
N VAL A 303 -12.72 -9.22 17.70
CA VAL A 303 -13.24 -9.80 18.96
C VAL A 303 -13.91 -11.15 18.70
N ALA A 304 -14.66 -11.30 17.61
CA ALA A 304 -15.27 -12.56 17.22
C ALA A 304 -14.24 -13.64 16.85
N GLY A 305 -13.06 -13.24 16.41
CA GLY A 305 -11.93 -14.11 16.09
C GLY A 305 -11.53 -14.03 14.62
N LEU A 306 -10.43 -13.34 14.33
CA LEU A 306 -9.76 -13.43 13.02
C LEU A 306 -8.92 -14.71 13.00
N PRO A 307 -9.05 -15.58 11.99
CA PRO A 307 -8.17 -16.73 11.85
C PRO A 307 -6.72 -16.28 11.65
N ASP A 308 -5.76 -17.13 12.00
CA ASP A 308 -4.35 -16.89 11.66
C ASP A 308 -4.22 -16.82 10.15
N CYS A 309 -3.73 -15.69 9.63
CA CYS A 309 -3.67 -15.42 8.19
C CYS A 309 -2.65 -14.33 7.87
N ALA A 310 -2.25 -14.30 6.61
CA ALA A 310 -1.46 -13.20 6.05
C ALA A 310 -2.20 -12.59 4.86
N GLY A 311 -2.07 -11.27 4.70
CA GLY A 311 -2.70 -10.51 3.63
C GLY A 311 -1.72 -9.59 2.91
N VAL A 312 -1.99 -9.32 1.63
CA VAL A 312 -1.16 -8.43 0.82
C VAL A 312 -2.00 -7.65 -0.18
N ALA A 313 -1.65 -6.38 -0.35
CA ALA A 313 -2.19 -5.49 -1.38
C ALA A 313 -1.12 -5.24 -2.46
N LEU A 314 -1.45 -5.51 -3.72
CA LEU A 314 -0.60 -5.32 -4.88
C LEU A 314 -1.19 -4.24 -5.79
N GLY A 315 -0.38 -3.21 -6.10
CA GLY A 315 -0.74 -2.15 -7.03
C GLY A 315 -0.76 -2.63 -8.48
N PHE A 316 -1.96 -2.95 -8.99
CA PHE A 316 -2.11 -3.50 -10.33
C PHE A 316 -1.61 -2.56 -11.44
N ASP A 317 -1.86 -1.26 -11.31
CA ASP A 317 -1.42 -0.28 -12.31
C ASP A 317 0.11 -0.24 -12.41
N ARG A 318 0.82 -0.33 -11.28
CA ARG A 318 2.28 -0.43 -11.24
C ARG A 318 2.79 -1.75 -11.82
N LEU A 319 2.05 -2.85 -11.65
CA LEU A 319 2.36 -4.12 -12.30
C LEU A 319 2.24 -4.02 -13.82
N VAL A 320 1.20 -3.32 -14.34
CA VAL A 320 1.05 -3.05 -15.77
C VAL A 320 2.20 -2.18 -16.29
N MET A 321 2.61 -1.13 -15.53
CA MET A 321 3.79 -0.33 -15.87
C MET A 321 5.04 -1.21 -16.02
N ALA A 322 5.26 -2.12 -15.07
CA ALA A 322 6.38 -3.04 -15.11
C ALA A 322 6.33 -3.99 -16.32
N ALA A 323 5.13 -4.43 -16.72
CA ALA A 323 4.93 -5.32 -17.86
C ALA A 323 5.22 -4.65 -19.22
N CYS A 324 4.89 -3.37 -19.39
CA CYS A 324 5.08 -2.63 -20.65
C CYS A 324 6.27 -1.65 -20.64
N GLY A 325 7.00 -1.54 -19.52
CA GLY A 325 8.13 -0.63 -19.38
C GLY A 325 7.73 0.86 -19.30
N ALA A 326 6.49 1.15 -18.94
CA ALA A 326 5.99 2.51 -18.75
C ALA A 326 6.67 3.21 -17.56
N ARG A 327 6.89 4.50 -17.67
CA ARG A 327 7.51 5.30 -16.61
C ARG A 327 6.52 6.14 -15.82
N ARG A 328 5.35 6.37 -16.40
CA ARG A 328 4.28 7.19 -15.84
C ARG A 328 2.98 6.40 -15.81
N LEU A 329 2.21 6.59 -14.75
CA LEU A 329 0.95 5.87 -14.54
C LEU A 329 -0.09 6.21 -15.61
N GLU A 330 -0.09 7.44 -16.12
CA GLU A 330 -0.97 7.87 -17.22
C GLU A 330 -0.81 7.05 -18.50
N GLU A 331 0.35 6.44 -18.72
CA GLU A 331 0.62 5.58 -19.88
C GLU A 331 -0.12 4.23 -19.83
N VAL A 332 -0.60 3.85 -18.63
CA VAL A 332 -1.29 2.57 -18.40
C VAL A 332 -2.75 2.71 -17.96
N LEU A 333 -3.22 3.94 -17.78
CA LEU A 333 -4.62 4.25 -17.48
C LEU A 333 -5.34 4.75 -18.74
N ALA A 334 -6.59 4.32 -18.92
CA ALA A 334 -7.41 4.89 -19.99
C ALA A 334 -7.62 6.39 -19.75
N PHE A 335 -8.03 6.74 -18.54
CA PHE A 335 -8.25 8.13 -18.12
C PHE A 335 -7.65 8.33 -16.73
N PRO A 336 -6.48 8.98 -16.60
CA PRO A 336 -5.99 9.44 -15.30
C PRO A 336 -6.86 10.59 -14.79
N PHE A 337 -6.70 10.95 -13.52
CA PHE A 337 -7.58 11.92 -12.84
C PHE A 337 -7.71 13.26 -13.59
N GLU A 338 -6.64 13.75 -14.22
CA GLU A 338 -6.66 15.00 -14.98
C GLU A 338 -7.48 14.92 -16.29
N ARG A 339 -7.91 13.71 -16.68
CA ARG A 339 -8.72 13.45 -17.88
C ARG A 339 -10.05 12.77 -17.58
N ALA A 340 -10.36 12.52 -16.31
CA ALA A 340 -11.57 11.86 -15.88
C ALA A 340 -12.79 12.81 -15.80
#